data_e3c07fa9a5e8cdb643cc3bd4e626a521
#
_entry.id   e3c07fa9a5e8cdb643cc3bd4e626a521
#
_cell.length_a   1.000
_cell.length_b   1.000
_cell.length_c   1.000
_cell.angle_alpha   90.00
_cell.angle_beta   90.00
_cell.angle_gamma   90.00
#
_symmetry.space_group_name_H-M   'P 1'
#
loop_
_entity.id
_entity.type
_entity.pdbx_description
1 polymer ?
#
loop_
_entity_poly.entity_id
_entity_poly.type
_entity_poly.pdbx_seq_one_letter_code
_entity_poly.pdbx_strand_id
1 'polypeptide(L)'
;MASPSPTPTTKPARFGEAAKDKDGSLVHTIESPRQKGTTRLRILLPDGIEKGRRCPVMYVLPVEKLDERRFGDGLAEVRRLGLHNTHKLLCVYPTFSHTPWYADHPTDASLGQESYLLKDVLPFVEANYPALAEPRGRLLLGFSKSGWGAWSLLLRHPDVFGKAAAWDAPLTQARPDAWGMGEVFGTQENFNKYHVPTLLERVAARLGRQPRLALLGWGNFRDHHEAIRTRLLALKLPHEYRDGPRRKHHWAGGWVAEAVAFLAASPPEKMP
;
A
#
# COMPACT_ATOMS: atom_id res chain seq x y z
N MET A 1 -10.54 34.36 25.36
CA MET A 1 -10.39 32.95 25.01
C MET A 1 -11.25 32.70 23.78
N ALA A 2 -10.62 32.48 22.62
CA ALA A 2 -11.36 32.17 21.40
C ALA A 2 -11.75 30.69 21.43
N SER A 3 -13.04 30.38 21.25
CA SER A 3 -13.52 29.01 21.10
C SER A 3 -12.88 28.35 19.89
N PRO A 4 -12.45 27.07 19.96
CA PRO A 4 -11.93 26.38 18.80
C PRO A 4 -13.04 26.28 17.75
N SER A 5 -12.72 26.69 16.50
CA SER A 5 -13.61 26.54 15.37
C SER A 5 -13.95 25.05 15.19
N PRO A 6 -15.22 24.71 14.90
CA PRO A 6 -15.61 23.33 14.71
C PRO A 6 -14.86 22.75 13.51
N THR A 7 -14.19 21.62 13.72
CA THR A 7 -13.58 20.84 12.67
C THR A 7 -14.65 20.47 11.64
N PRO A 8 -14.47 20.74 10.34
CA PRO A 8 -15.48 20.43 9.34
C PRO A 8 -15.72 18.91 9.34
N THR A 9 -16.93 18.50 9.69
CA THR A 9 -17.38 17.11 9.58
C THR A 9 -17.45 16.74 8.10
N THR A 10 -16.41 16.10 7.60
CA THR A 10 -16.40 15.52 6.25
C THR A 10 -17.50 14.45 6.18
N LYS A 11 -18.34 14.50 5.14
CA LYS A 11 -19.35 13.46 4.89
C LYS A 11 -18.67 12.08 4.86
N PRO A 12 -19.32 11.02 5.39
CA PRO A 12 -18.78 9.67 5.29
C PRO A 12 -18.74 9.22 3.82
N ALA A 13 -17.81 8.35 3.49
CA ALA A 13 -17.74 7.70 2.18
C ALA A 13 -18.97 6.78 1.99
N ARG A 14 -19.46 6.68 0.76
CA ARG A 14 -20.52 5.76 0.37
C ARG A 14 -19.95 4.67 -0.51
N PHE A 15 -20.35 3.44 -0.23
CA PHE A 15 -19.96 2.27 -1.00
C PHE A 15 -21.19 1.69 -1.67
N GLY A 16 -21.11 1.48 -2.99
CA GLY A 16 -22.15 0.75 -3.74
C GLY A 16 -22.13 -0.74 -3.39
N GLU A 17 -23.19 -1.44 -3.73
CA GLU A 17 -23.27 -2.89 -3.59
C GLU A 17 -22.16 -3.59 -4.40
N ALA A 18 -21.74 -4.78 -3.94
CA ALA A 18 -20.75 -5.58 -4.63
C ALA A 18 -21.28 -6.13 -5.95
N ALA A 19 -20.67 -5.79 -7.05
CA ALA A 19 -20.88 -6.42 -8.34
C ALA A 19 -19.76 -7.41 -8.64
N LYS A 20 -20.09 -8.59 -9.18
CA LYS A 20 -19.07 -9.56 -9.61
C LYS A 20 -18.52 -9.18 -10.98
N ASP A 21 -17.22 -8.97 -11.09
CA ASP A 21 -16.54 -8.70 -12.35
C ASP A 21 -16.28 -10.02 -13.13
N LYS A 22 -15.98 -9.87 -14.42
CA LYS A 22 -15.67 -10.99 -15.33
C LYS A 22 -14.51 -11.87 -14.84
N ASP A 23 -13.59 -11.27 -14.09
CA ASP A 23 -12.47 -11.98 -13.48
C ASP A 23 -12.80 -12.65 -12.14
N GLY A 24 -14.05 -12.58 -11.69
CA GLY A 24 -14.51 -13.17 -10.43
C GLY A 24 -14.24 -12.33 -9.20
N SER A 25 -13.54 -11.20 -9.30
CA SER A 25 -13.42 -10.23 -8.21
C SER A 25 -14.75 -9.54 -7.93
N LEU A 26 -14.93 -9.09 -6.67
CA LEU A 26 -16.04 -8.23 -6.30
C LEU A 26 -15.62 -6.78 -6.48
N VAL A 27 -16.50 -5.94 -7.01
CA VAL A 27 -16.23 -4.52 -7.27
C VAL A 27 -17.29 -3.66 -6.59
N HIS A 28 -16.84 -2.75 -5.73
CA HIS A 28 -17.67 -1.68 -5.20
C HIS A 28 -17.33 -0.34 -5.88
N THR A 29 -18.31 0.48 -6.13
CA THR A 29 -18.11 1.91 -6.38
C THR A 29 -17.95 2.63 -5.06
N ILE A 30 -17.11 3.67 -5.03
CA ILE A 30 -16.89 4.48 -3.83
C ILE A 30 -17.04 5.95 -4.19
N GLU A 31 -17.91 6.64 -3.44
CA GLU A 31 -18.00 8.09 -3.40
C GLU A 31 -17.42 8.58 -2.08
N SER A 32 -16.24 9.15 -2.12
CA SER A 32 -15.54 9.65 -0.95
C SER A 32 -15.25 11.14 -1.08
N PRO A 33 -15.44 11.94 -0.02
CA PRO A 33 -15.02 13.35 -0.02
C PRO A 33 -13.50 13.52 -0.14
N ARG A 34 -12.73 12.42 -0.05
CA ARG A 34 -11.27 12.38 -0.16
C ARG A 34 -10.78 12.05 -1.57
N GLN A 35 -11.71 11.87 -2.51
CA GLN A 35 -11.41 11.58 -3.92
C GLN A 35 -12.29 12.44 -4.82
N LYS A 36 -11.81 12.83 -6.00
CA LYS A 36 -12.61 13.52 -7.01
C LYS A 36 -13.40 12.51 -7.82
N GLY A 37 -14.72 12.58 -7.72
CA GLY A 37 -15.61 11.65 -8.43
C GLY A 37 -15.62 10.25 -7.82
N THR A 38 -16.13 9.30 -8.59
CA THR A 38 -16.31 7.91 -8.18
C THR A 38 -15.02 7.12 -8.40
N THR A 39 -14.60 6.42 -7.37
CA THR A 39 -13.50 5.43 -7.41
C THR A 39 -14.05 4.01 -7.27
N ARG A 40 -13.19 3.00 -7.35
CA ARG A 40 -13.56 1.58 -7.24
C ARG A 40 -12.71 0.87 -6.19
N LEU A 41 -13.32 -0.14 -5.58
CA LEU A 41 -12.65 -1.07 -4.70
C LEU A 41 -12.85 -2.48 -5.26
N ARG A 42 -11.78 -3.11 -5.70
CA ARG A 42 -11.80 -4.50 -6.16
C ARG A 42 -11.33 -5.41 -5.04
N ILE A 43 -12.11 -6.47 -4.79
CA ILE A 43 -11.86 -7.46 -3.73
C ILE A 43 -11.71 -8.84 -4.37
N LEU A 44 -10.61 -9.51 -4.07
CA LEU A 44 -10.36 -10.89 -4.46
C LEU A 44 -10.26 -11.75 -3.20
N LEU A 45 -11.25 -12.62 -3.02
CA LEU A 45 -11.30 -13.55 -1.89
C LEU A 45 -10.54 -14.84 -2.22
N PRO A 46 -9.85 -15.44 -1.27
CA PRO A 46 -9.35 -16.80 -1.46
C PRO A 46 -10.50 -17.81 -1.46
N ASP A 47 -10.32 -18.90 -2.21
CA ASP A 47 -11.31 -19.97 -2.29
C ASP A 47 -11.40 -20.74 -0.96
N GLY A 48 -12.60 -21.23 -0.65
CA GLY A 48 -12.82 -22.16 0.47
C GLY A 48 -12.53 -21.55 1.85
N ILE A 49 -12.88 -20.27 2.06
CA ILE A 49 -12.81 -19.68 3.41
C ILE A 49 -13.86 -20.35 4.31
N GLU A 50 -13.39 -20.99 5.37
CA GLU A 50 -14.26 -21.57 6.39
C GLU A 50 -15.08 -20.48 7.09
N LYS A 51 -16.33 -20.79 7.43
CA LYS A 51 -17.22 -19.86 8.16
C LYS A 51 -16.58 -19.43 9.48
N GLY A 52 -16.48 -18.13 9.69
CA GLY A 52 -15.89 -17.54 10.91
C GLY A 52 -14.38 -17.36 10.85
N ARG A 53 -13.66 -17.91 9.87
CA ARG A 53 -12.23 -17.70 9.71
C ARG A 53 -11.96 -16.32 9.11
N ARG A 54 -10.98 -15.62 9.67
CA ARG A 54 -10.48 -14.33 9.14
C ARG A 54 -9.16 -14.53 8.41
N CYS A 55 -8.97 -13.76 7.34
CA CYS A 55 -7.78 -13.82 6.49
C CYS A 55 -6.95 -12.54 6.63
N PRO A 56 -5.62 -12.61 6.53
CA PRO A 56 -4.82 -11.42 6.33
C PRO A 56 -5.27 -10.69 5.07
N VAL A 57 -5.25 -9.36 5.12
CA VAL A 57 -5.63 -8.47 4.02
C VAL A 57 -4.38 -7.94 3.36
N MET A 58 -4.22 -8.20 2.07
CA MET A 58 -3.17 -7.62 1.26
C MET A 58 -3.73 -6.49 0.40
N TYR A 59 -3.36 -5.26 0.74
CA TYR A 59 -3.66 -4.09 -0.07
C TYR A 59 -2.66 -4.03 -1.23
N VAL A 60 -3.14 -4.37 -2.42
CA VAL A 60 -2.38 -4.30 -3.67
C VAL A 60 -2.52 -2.87 -4.19
N LEU A 61 -1.50 -2.08 -4.03
CA LEU A 61 -1.53 -0.65 -4.23
C LEU A 61 -1.31 -0.28 -5.70
N PRO A 62 -2.27 0.37 -6.40
CA PRO A 62 -2.11 0.74 -7.81
C PRO A 62 -0.98 1.75 -8.03
N VAL A 63 -0.40 1.71 -9.23
CA VAL A 63 0.61 2.68 -9.69
C VAL A 63 -0.04 3.83 -10.43
N GLU A 64 -1.24 3.63 -10.95
CA GLU A 64 -1.94 4.57 -11.83
C GLU A 64 -3.31 4.92 -11.28
N LYS A 65 -3.87 6.03 -11.74
CA LYS A 65 -5.19 6.50 -11.33
C LYS A 65 -6.29 5.67 -12.00
N LEU A 66 -7.41 5.59 -11.34
CA LEU A 66 -8.63 4.93 -11.82
C LEU A 66 -8.37 3.53 -12.41
N ASP A 67 -8.77 3.32 -13.64
CA ASP A 67 -8.63 2.05 -14.37
C ASP A 67 -7.45 2.05 -15.36
N GLU A 68 -6.54 3.03 -15.29
CA GLU A 68 -5.33 3.05 -16.10
C GLU A 68 -4.42 1.86 -15.74
N ARG A 69 -3.85 1.19 -16.76
CA ARG A 69 -3.06 -0.05 -16.60
C ARG A 69 -1.81 -0.07 -17.48
N ARG A 70 -1.18 1.07 -17.65
CA ARG A 70 0.06 1.19 -18.44
C ARG A 70 1.15 0.24 -17.96
N PHE A 71 1.24 0.02 -16.64
CA PHE A 71 2.21 -0.88 -16.01
C PHE A 71 1.60 -2.20 -15.54
N GLY A 72 0.43 -2.57 -16.09
CA GLY A 72 -0.29 -3.78 -15.74
C GLY A 72 -1.25 -3.62 -14.56
N ASP A 73 -1.81 -4.74 -14.12
CA ASP A 73 -2.79 -4.82 -13.05
C ASP A 73 -2.26 -5.76 -11.96
N GLY A 74 -1.96 -5.20 -10.79
CA GLY A 74 -1.41 -5.96 -9.67
C GLY A 74 -2.35 -7.03 -9.14
N LEU A 75 -3.66 -6.76 -9.07
CA LEU A 75 -4.63 -7.73 -8.61
C LEU A 75 -4.79 -8.89 -9.59
N ALA A 76 -4.81 -8.57 -10.89
CA ALA A 76 -4.86 -9.58 -11.94
C ALA A 76 -3.61 -10.49 -11.91
N GLU A 77 -2.42 -9.92 -11.65
CA GLU A 77 -1.19 -10.70 -11.55
C GLU A 77 -1.17 -11.60 -10.30
N VAL A 78 -1.61 -11.11 -9.14
CA VAL A 78 -1.78 -11.92 -7.92
C VAL A 78 -2.72 -13.10 -8.19
N ARG A 79 -3.84 -12.84 -8.88
CA ARG A 79 -4.81 -13.87 -9.26
C ARG A 79 -4.24 -14.88 -10.25
N ARG A 80 -3.59 -14.40 -11.32
CA ARG A 80 -2.96 -15.25 -12.36
C ARG A 80 -1.96 -16.23 -11.76
N LEU A 81 -1.23 -15.81 -10.74
CA LEU A 81 -0.25 -16.63 -10.01
C LEU A 81 -0.90 -17.48 -8.89
N GLY A 82 -2.21 -17.36 -8.65
CA GLY A 82 -2.91 -18.08 -7.60
C GLY A 82 -2.52 -17.73 -6.17
N LEU A 83 -1.81 -16.61 -5.96
CA LEU A 83 -1.17 -16.28 -4.68
C LEU A 83 -2.18 -16.02 -3.56
N HIS A 84 -3.35 -15.45 -3.87
CA HIS A 84 -4.45 -15.27 -2.92
C HIS A 84 -4.93 -16.60 -2.33
N ASN A 85 -4.97 -17.65 -3.14
CA ASN A 85 -5.35 -19.02 -2.72
C ASN A 85 -4.21 -19.71 -1.96
N THR A 86 -3.00 -19.65 -2.50
CA THR A 86 -1.82 -20.30 -1.90
C THR A 86 -1.57 -19.79 -0.48
N HIS A 87 -1.72 -18.49 -0.26
CA HIS A 87 -1.44 -17.84 1.03
C HIS A 87 -2.70 -17.47 1.83
N LYS A 88 -3.90 -17.85 1.35
CA LYS A 88 -5.19 -17.52 1.98
C LYS A 88 -5.34 -16.04 2.31
N LEU A 89 -5.03 -15.17 1.33
CA LEU A 89 -5.07 -13.72 1.43
C LEU A 89 -6.37 -13.16 0.86
N LEU A 90 -7.02 -12.28 1.61
CA LEU A 90 -7.99 -11.33 1.09
C LEU A 90 -7.23 -10.21 0.38
N CYS A 91 -7.34 -10.07 -0.94
CA CYS A 91 -6.65 -9.04 -1.69
C CYS A 91 -7.58 -7.88 -2.01
N VAL A 92 -7.12 -6.67 -1.74
CA VAL A 92 -7.87 -5.41 -1.87
C VAL A 92 -7.12 -4.47 -2.80
N TYR A 93 -7.80 -3.98 -3.85
CA TYR A 93 -7.23 -3.07 -4.83
C TYR A 93 -8.11 -1.81 -4.92
N PRO A 94 -7.80 -0.74 -4.17
CA PRO A 94 -8.51 0.53 -4.26
C PRO A 94 -8.02 1.31 -5.48
N THR A 95 -8.90 1.99 -6.22
CA THR A 95 -8.49 2.97 -7.22
C THR A 95 -8.50 4.38 -6.64
N PHE A 96 -7.76 5.30 -7.26
CA PHE A 96 -7.62 6.70 -6.84
C PHE A 96 -7.98 7.62 -7.99
N SER A 97 -8.60 8.75 -7.72
CA SER A 97 -8.98 9.73 -8.73
C SER A 97 -7.80 10.46 -9.38
N HIS A 98 -6.65 10.47 -8.71
CA HIS A 98 -5.39 11.05 -9.18
C HIS A 98 -4.27 10.04 -9.08
N THR A 99 -3.15 10.33 -9.75
CA THR A 99 -1.94 9.50 -9.64
C THR A 99 -1.62 9.21 -8.18
N PRO A 100 -1.58 7.93 -7.76
CA PRO A 100 -1.45 7.60 -6.36
C PRO A 100 -0.01 7.77 -5.86
N TRP A 101 0.14 8.59 -4.84
CA TRP A 101 1.34 8.76 -4.02
C TRP A 101 1.07 8.52 -2.53
N TYR A 102 -0.15 8.12 -2.20
CA TYR A 102 -0.56 7.69 -0.85
C TYR A 102 -0.32 8.76 0.22
N ALA A 103 -0.53 10.00 -0.17
CA ALA A 103 -0.39 11.17 0.69
C ALA A 103 -1.67 12.02 0.66
N ASP A 104 -1.85 12.84 1.68
CA ASP A 104 -2.91 13.83 1.72
C ASP A 104 -2.37 15.18 1.26
N HIS A 105 -3.10 15.86 0.36
CA HIS A 105 -2.80 17.22 -0.02
C HIS A 105 -3.04 18.18 1.16
N PRO A 106 -2.19 19.19 1.38
CA PRO A 106 -2.27 20.02 2.59
C PRO A 106 -3.52 20.90 2.67
N THR A 107 -4.15 21.22 1.55
CA THR A 107 -5.30 22.14 1.49
C THR A 107 -6.48 21.63 0.66
N ASP A 108 -6.30 20.61 -0.18
CA ASP A 108 -7.38 20.01 -0.98
C ASP A 108 -7.77 18.64 -0.41
N ALA A 109 -8.85 18.62 0.38
CA ALA A 109 -9.34 17.39 1.00
C ALA A 109 -9.73 16.30 -0.03
N SER A 110 -10.09 16.68 -1.26
CA SER A 110 -10.44 15.74 -2.33
C SER A 110 -9.22 15.01 -2.95
N LEU A 111 -8.01 15.35 -2.51
CA LEU A 111 -6.75 14.68 -2.79
C LEU A 111 -6.18 13.98 -1.53
N GLY A 112 -7.04 13.55 -0.62
CA GLY A 112 -6.68 12.88 0.63
C GLY A 112 -6.48 11.38 0.46
N GLN A 113 -5.41 10.96 -0.23
CA GLN A 113 -5.20 9.56 -0.60
C GLN A 113 -4.87 8.65 0.59
N GLU A 114 -4.05 9.12 1.53
CA GLU A 114 -3.76 8.41 2.78
C GLU A 114 -5.03 8.29 3.64
N SER A 115 -5.71 9.40 3.85
CA SER A 115 -6.97 9.43 4.60
C SER A 115 -8.07 8.59 3.94
N TYR A 116 -8.14 8.53 2.62
CA TYR A 116 -9.05 7.66 1.89
C TYR A 116 -8.77 6.18 2.19
N LEU A 117 -7.52 5.76 2.14
CA LEU A 117 -7.16 4.37 2.45
C LEU A 117 -7.46 4.03 3.91
N LEU A 118 -7.07 4.89 4.86
CA LEU A 118 -7.14 4.62 6.29
C LEU A 118 -8.55 4.80 6.89
N LYS A 119 -9.30 5.79 6.39
CA LYS A 119 -10.58 6.19 7.01
C LYS A 119 -11.81 5.69 6.26
N ASP A 120 -11.65 5.33 4.97
CA ASP A 120 -12.78 4.84 4.17
C ASP A 120 -12.58 3.38 3.77
N VAL A 121 -11.50 3.05 3.05
CA VAL A 121 -11.28 1.71 2.48
C VAL A 121 -11.04 0.66 3.57
N LEU A 122 -10.10 0.90 4.47
CA LEU A 122 -9.72 -0.07 5.51
C LEU A 122 -10.90 -0.42 6.44
N PRO A 123 -11.64 0.53 7.03
CA PRO A 123 -12.78 0.21 7.89
C PRO A 123 -13.90 -0.50 7.13
N PHE A 124 -14.16 -0.13 5.87
CA PHE A 124 -15.16 -0.81 5.05
C PHE A 124 -14.81 -2.28 4.81
N VAL A 125 -13.56 -2.57 4.46
CA VAL A 125 -13.09 -3.95 4.24
C VAL A 125 -13.22 -4.77 5.51
N GLU A 126 -12.83 -4.24 6.65
CA GLU A 126 -12.88 -4.96 7.92
C GLU A 126 -14.30 -5.20 8.45
N ALA A 127 -15.23 -4.31 8.13
CA ALA A 127 -16.63 -4.46 8.52
C ALA A 127 -17.41 -5.44 7.62
N ASN A 128 -17.05 -5.57 6.33
CA ASN A 128 -17.87 -6.27 5.34
C ASN A 128 -17.24 -7.58 4.83
N TYR A 129 -15.97 -7.85 5.13
CA TYR A 129 -15.22 -9.01 4.64
C TYR A 129 -14.57 -9.77 5.80
N PRO A 130 -14.18 -11.05 5.61
CA PRO A 130 -13.51 -11.84 6.65
C PRO A 130 -12.06 -11.40 6.86
N ALA A 131 -11.85 -10.13 7.14
CA ALA A 131 -10.56 -9.50 7.33
C ALA A 131 -10.01 -9.70 8.74
N LEU A 132 -8.72 -10.01 8.86
CA LEU A 132 -8.00 -10.01 10.13
C LEU A 132 -7.65 -8.56 10.50
N ALA A 133 -8.49 -7.93 11.32
CA ALA A 133 -8.48 -6.50 11.67
C ALA A 133 -7.41 -6.17 12.73
N GLU A 134 -6.17 -6.56 12.50
CA GLU A 134 -5.03 -6.28 13.39
C GLU A 134 -3.75 -6.00 12.56
N PRO A 135 -2.72 -5.34 13.11
CA PRO A 135 -1.56 -4.92 12.32
C PRO A 135 -0.91 -6.04 11.52
N ARG A 136 -0.69 -7.22 12.12
CA ARG A 136 -0.11 -8.38 11.43
C ARG A 136 -0.97 -8.89 10.27
N GLY A 137 -2.26 -8.60 10.28
CA GLY A 137 -3.21 -8.95 9.23
C GLY A 137 -3.30 -7.93 8.09
N ARG A 138 -2.64 -6.76 8.18
CA ARG A 138 -2.70 -5.69 7.16
C ARG A 138 -1.37 -5.57 6.44
N LEU A 139 -1.33 -6.00 5.18
CA LEU A 139 -0.13 -6.15 4.37
C LEU A 139 -0.19 -5.19 3.18
N LEU A 140 0.94 -4.56 2.83
CA LEU A 140 1.04 -3.60 1.74
C LEU A 140 1.93 -4.14 0.62
N LEU A 141 1.39 -4.27 -0.58
CA LEU A 141 2.11 -4.70 -1.78
C LEU A 141 2.14 -3.56 -2.79
N GLY A 142 3.34 -3.16 -3.22
CA GLY A 142 3.49 -2.11 -4.22
C GLY A 142 4.76 -2.20 -5.05
N PHE A 143 4.77 -1.56 -6.21
CA PHE A 143 5.97 -1.34 -6.98
C PHE A 143 6.01 0.09 -7.53
N SER A 144 7.17 0.57 -7.98
CA SER A 144 7.28 1.94 -8.49
C SER A 144 6.72 2.95 -7.46
N LYS A 145 5.85 3.86 -7.87
CA LYS A 145 5.17 4.83 -7.00
C LYS A 145 4.43 4.17 -5.83
N SER A 146 3.74 3.06 -6.10
CA SER A 146 3.02 2.35 -5.04
C SER A 146 3.95 1.57 -4.10
N GLY A 147 5.14 1.19 -4.54
CA GLY A 147 6.19 0.67 -3.66
C GLY A 147 6.69 1.72 -2.68
N TRP A 148 6.90 2.95 -3.16
CA TRP A 148 7.15 4.10 -2.30
C TRP A 148 5.99 4.32 -1.32
N GLY A 149 4.74 4.28 -1.82
CA GLY A 149 3.54 4.41 -1.02
C GLY A 149 3.40 3.33 0.07
N ALA A 150 3.67 2.06 -0.26
CA ALA A 150 3.63 0.95 0.68
C ALA A 150 4.59 1.16 1.87
N TRP A 151 5.82 1.60 1.58
CA TRP A 151 6.81 1.90 2.61
C TRP A 151 6.44 3.13 3.43
N SER A 152 6.04 4.23 2.77
CA SER A 152 5.63 5.45 3.46
C SER A 152 4.45 5.21 4.40
N LEU A 153 3.42 4.46 3.96
CA LEU A 153 2.27 4.09 4.78
C LEU A 153 2.68 3.27 6.02
N LEU A 154 3.49 2.22 5.84
CA LEU A 154 3.93 1.41 6.99
C LEU A 154 4.77 2.24 7.97
N LEU A 155 5.69 3.06 7.46
CA LEU A 155 6.57 3.87 8.30
C LEU A 155 5.80 4.96 9.07
N ARG A 156 4.73 5.50 8.50
CA ARG A 156 3.87 6.49 9.17
C ARG A 156 2.87 5.86 10.12
N HIS A 157 2.41 4.63 9.82
CA HIS A 157 1.40 3.91 10.57
C HIS A 157 1.86 2.50 10.96
N PRO A 158 2.99 2.38 11.70
CA PRO A 158 3.55 1.08 12.07
C PRO A 158 2.64 0.28 13.03
N ASP A 159 1.67 0.94 13.66
CA ASP A 159 0.68 0.30 14.53
C ASP A 159 -0.58 -0.13 13.77
N VAL A 160 -0.69 0.24 12.47
CA VAL A 160 -1.81 -0.13 11.60
C VAL A 160 -1.42 -1.28 10.67
N PHE A 161 -0.27 -1.20 10.01
CA PHE A 161 0.19 -2.16 9.00
C PHE A 161 1.28 -3.07 9.55
N GLY A 162 1.24 -4.36 9.20
CA GLY A 162 2.22 -5.34 9.65
C GLY A 162 3.49 -5.35 8.81
N LYS A 163 3.34 -5.47 7.48
CA LYS A 163 4.46 -5.56 6.54
C LYS A 163 4.20 -4.77 5.26
N ALA A 164 5.28 -4.34 4.62
CA ALA A 164 5.26 -3.72 3.30
C ALA A 164 6.35 -4.33 2.40
N ALA A 165 5.99 -4.69 1.18
CA ALA A 165 6.90 -5.15 0.14
C ALA A 165 6.90 -4.18 -1.04
N ALA A 166 8.08 -3.83 -1.52
CA ALA A 166 8.27 -2.95 -2.66
C ALA A 166 9.36 -3.49 -3.60
N TRP A 167 9.19 -3.25 -4.89
CA TRP A 167 10.24 -3.44 -5.89
C TRP A 167 10.24 -2.29 -6.89
N ASP A 168 11.40 -2.05 -7.48
CA ASP A 168 11.65 -1.02 -8.49
C ASP A 168 10.98 0.32 -8.16
N ALA A 169 11.22 0.83 -6.94
CA ALA A 169 10.54 1.98 -6.34
C ALA A 169 11.49 3.17 -6.11
N PRO A 170 11.03 4.43 -6.38
CA PRO A 170 11.83 5.64 -6.21
C PRO A 170 11.93 6.07 -4.73
N LEU A 171 12.40 5.18 -3.85
CA LEU A 171 12.32 5.34 -2.39
C LEU A 171 13.13 6.52 -1.83
N THR A 172 14.14 7.03 -2.56
CA THR A 172 14.94 8.18 -2.14
C THR A 172 14.62 9.46 -2.90
N GLN A 173 13.44 9.52 -3.57
CA GLN A 173 13.00 10.76 -4.19
C GLN A 173 13.00 11.89 -3.17
N ALA A 174 13.68 13.00 -3.50
CA ALA A 174 13.93 14.08 -2.56
C ALA A 174 12.98 15.29 -2.71
N ARG A 175 12.30 15.38 -3.86
CA ARG A 175 11.40 16.50 -4.20
C ARG A 175 10.15 16.00 -4.90
N PRO A 176 9.01 16.70 -4.73
CA PRO A 176 7.77 16.34 -5.41
C PRO A 176 7.68 16.92 -6.83
N ASP A 177 8.72 16.76 -7.64
CA ASP A 177 8.89 17.37 -8.97
C ASP A 177 8.75 16.40 -10.14
N ALA A 178 8.44 15.14 -9.87
CA ALA A 178 8.32 14.10 -10.90
C ALA A 178 7.00 13.32 -10.80
N TRP A 179 6.59 12.74 -11.91
CA TRP A 179 5.50 11.73 -12.03
C TRP A 179 4.17 12.12 -11.36
N GLY A 180 3.80 13.41 -11.41
CA GLY A 180 2.55 13.92 -10.83
C GLY A 180 2.59 14.12 -9.32
N MET A 181 3.76 14.09 -8.70
CA MET A 181 3.92 14.31 -7.26
C MET A 181 3.43 15.70 -6.82
N GLY A 182 3.72 16.73 -7.61
CA GLY A 182 3.36 18.11 -7.30
C GLY A 182 1.88 18.30 -7.04
N GLU A 183 1.02 17.63 -7.80
CA GLU A 183 -0.44 17.70 -7.63
C GLU A 183 -0.92 17.08 -6.30
N VAL A 184 -0.23 16.05 -5.83
CA VAL A 184 -0.63 15.29 -4.61
C VAL A 184 -0.01 15.90 -3.35
N PHE A 185 1.27 16.25 -3.40
CA PHE A 185 1.95 16.80 -2.22
C PHE A 185 1.74 18.31 -2.05
N GLY A 186 1.49 19.06 -3.13
CA GLY A 186 1.29 20.50 -3.13
C GLY A 186 2.54 21.31 -2.80
N THR A 187 3.25 20.95 -1.74
CA THR A 187 4.45 21.66 -1.26
C THR A 187 5.58 20.69 -0.88
N GLN A 188 6.82 21.19 -0.90
CA GLN A 188 7.98 20.45 -0.38
C GLN A 188 7.84 20.16 1.12
N GLU A 189 7.27 21.08 1.89
CA GLU A 189 7.05 20.87 3.33
C GLU A 189 6.10 19.70 3.59
N ASN A 190 5.00 19.61 2.83
CA ASN A 190 4.09 18.48 2.92
C ASN A 190 4.77 17.18 2.48
N PHE A 191 5.50 17.18 1.36
CA PHE A 191 6.27 16.02 0.89
C PHE A 191 7.24 15.50 1.96
N ASN A 192 7.92 16.37 2.69
CA ASN A 192 8.88 15.98 3.72
C ASN A 192 8.25 15.14 4.85
N LYS A 193 6.93 15.24 5.07
CA LYS A 193 6.19 14.39 6.04
C LYS A 193 6.09 12.94 5.59
N TYR A 194 6.27 12.68 4.29
CA TYR A 194 6.13 11.38 3.63
C TYR A 194 7.47 10.81 3.14
N HIS A 195 8.56 11.57 3.27
CA HIS A 195 9.87 11.22 2.74
C HIS A 195 10.43 9.96 3.40
N VAL A 196 10.54 8.88 2.65
CA VAL A 196 10.90 7.54 3.16
C VAL A 196 12.22 7.51 3.92
N PRO A 197 13.34 8.11 3.44
CA PRO A 197 14.59 8.13 4.20
C PRO A 197 14.45 8.76 5.60
N THR A 198 13.77 9.90 5.70
CA THR A 198 13.54 10.59 6.99
C THR A 198 12.62 9.79 7.91
N LEU A 199 11.59 9.15 7.35
CA LEU A 199 10.70 8.29 8.12
C LEU A 199 11.42 7.08 8.69
N LEU A 200 12.32 6.45 7.95
CA LEU A 200 13.14 5.32 8.44
C LEU A 200 13.92 5.71 9.71
N GLU A 201 14.59 6.86 9.69
CA GLU A 201 15.37 7.35 10.84
C GLU A 201 14.47 7.61 12.06
N ARG A 202 13.27 8.17 11.84
CA ARG A 202 12.33 8.52 12.92
C ARG A 202 11.65 7.34 13.57
N VAL A 203 11.38 6.25 12.83
CA VAL A 203 10.55 5.14 13.31
C VAL A 203 11.30 3.83 13.47
N ALA A 204 12.62 3.81 13.24
CA ALA A 204 13.45 2.62 13.30
C ALA A 204 13.20 1.78 14.57
N ALA A 205 13.21 2.42 15.74
CA ALA A 205 13.00 1.74 17.02
C ALA A 205 11.59 1.12 17.17
N ARG A 206 10.58 1.62 16.43
CA ARG A 206 9.19 1.14 16.49
C ARG A 206 8.94 -0.06 15.57
N LEU A 207 9.82 -0.35 14.63
CA LEU A 207 9.66 -1.45 13.69
C LEU A 207 9.96 -2.82 14.30
N GLY A 208 10.61 -2.85 15.45
CA GLY A 208 10.91 -4.09 16.17
C GLY A 208 12.06 -4.89 15.54
N ARG A 209 12.19 -6.16 15.98
CA ARG A 209 13.31 -7.03 15.59
C ARG A 209 12.99 -7.98 14.42
N GLN A 210 11.76 -8.00 13.95
CA GLN A 210 11.34 -8.83 12.82
C GLN A 210 11.34 -8.03 11.53
N PRO A 211 11.68 -8.62 10.38
CA PRO A 211 11.61 -7.94 9.09
C PRO A 211 10.16 -7.56 8.76
N ARG A 212 9.91 -6.28 8.63
CA ARG A 212 8.61 -5.74 8.23
C ARG A 212 8.64 -5.06 6.86
N LEU A 213 9.83 -4.82 6.33
CA LEU A 213 10.09 -4.17 5.06
C LEU A 213 10.79 -5.16 4.11
N ALA A 214 10.30 -5.27 2.89
CA ALA A 214 10.99 -5.96 1.80
C ALA A 214 11.30 -5.00 0.67
N LEU A 215 12.52 -5.05 0.18
CA LEU A 215 13.02 -4.33 -0.98
C LEU A 215 13.52 -5.34 -2.00
N LEU A 216 12.70 -5.56 -3.04
CA LEU A 216 12.89 -6.67 -3.96
C LEU A 216 13.16 -6.13 -5.36
N GLY A 217 14.32 -6.43 -5.90
CA GLY A 217 14.63 -6.22 -7.31
C GLY A 217 14.38 -4.84 -7.89
N TRP A 218 14.83 -4.66 -9.09
CA TRP A 218 14.80 -3.37 -9.77
C TRP A 218 14.63 -3.53 -11.29
N GLY A 219 14.18 -2.45 -11.92
CA GLY A 219 14.18 -2.25 -13.37
C GLY A 219 14.82 -0.91 -13.71
N ASN A 220 14.34 0.17 -13.05
CA ASN A 220 14.76 1.54 -13.29
C ASN A 220 15.42 2.21 -12.05
N PHE A 221 15.11 1.76 -10.82
CA PHE A 221 15.42 2.49 -9.58
C PHE A 221 16.48 1.78 -8.71
N ARG A 222 17.49 1.18 -9.32
CA ARG A 222 18.55 0.48 -8.59
C ARG A 222 19.27 1.39 -7.60
N ASP A 223 19.63 2.59 -8.03
CA ASP A 223 20.36 3.55 -7.18
C ASP A 223 19.57 3.93 -5.93
N HIS A 224 18.23 4.08 -6.06
CA HIS A 224 17.34 4.30 -4.93
C HIS A 224 17.34 3.11 -3.97
N HIS A 225 17.39 1.89 -4.50
CA HIS A 225 17.41 0.67 -3.71
C HIS A 225 18.71 0.52 -2.94
N GLU A 226 19.87 0.75 -3.60
CA GLU A 226 21.18 0.70 -2.96
C GLU A 226 21.31 1.75 -1.85
N ALA A 227 20.85 2.98 -2.09
CA ALA A 227 20.86 4.03 -1.09
C ALA A 227 19.98 3.72 0.13
N ILE A 228 18.79 3.14 -0.08
CA ILE A 228 17.91 2.71 1.01
C ILE A 228 18.52 1.54 1.78
N ARG A 229 19.07 0.53 1.08
CA ARG A 229 19.74 -0.59 1.72
C ARG A 229 20.87 -0.13 2.64
N THR A 230 21.69 0.80 2.19
CA THR A 230 22.76 1.39 3.00
C THR A 230 22.21 1.99 4.30
N ARG A 231 21.08 2.73 4.23
CA ARG A 231 20.42 3.29 5.42
C ARG A 231 19.87 2.21 6.36
N LEU A 232 19.21 1.19 5.81
CA LEU A 232 18.66 0.09 6.60
C LEU A 232 19.74 -0.64 7.38
N LEU A 233 20.91 -0.88 6.75
CA LEU A 233 22.07 -1.50 7.38
C LEU A 233 22.67 -0.59 8.48
N ALA A 234 22.82 0.70 8.21
CA ALA A 234 23.31 1.67 9.20
C ALA A 234 22.39 1.77 10.43
N LEU A 235 21.07 1.70 10.22
CA LEU A 235 20.04 1.71 11.28
C LEU A 235 19.88 0.32 11.94
N LYS A 236 20.57 -0.71 11.45
CA LYS A 236 20.43 -2.11 11.91
C LYS A 236 18.97 -2.61 11.86
N LEU A 237 18.20 -2.14 10.88
CA LEU A 237 16.82 -2.54 10.69
C LEU A 237 16.72 -3.89 9.97
N PRO A 238 16.06 -4.90 10.56
CA PRO A 238 15.78 -6.15 9.86
C PRO A 238 14.89 -5.90 8.64
N HIS A 239 15.31 -6.40 7.50
CA HIS A 239 14.60 -6.27 6.22
C HIS A 239 14.91 -7.44 5.29
N GLU A 240 14.02 -7.69 4.34
CA GLU A 240 14.28 -8.57 3.22
C GLU A 240 14.86 -7.75 2.06
N TYR A 241 15.91 -8.26 1.40
CA TYR A 241 16.53 -7.59 0.27
C TYR A 241 16.88 -8.57 -0.85
N ARG A 242 16.55 -8.22 -2.09
CA ARG A 242 16.94 -8.92 -3.32
C ARG A 242 17.47 -7.90 -4.33
N ASP A 243 18.74 -8.06 -4.74
CA ASP A 243 19.39 -7.20 -5.73
C ASP A 243 19.24 -7.75 -7.16
N GLY A 244 18.16 -8.02 -7.64
CA GLY A 244 18.09 -8.45 -9.02
C GLY A 244 17.68 -9.91 -9.23
N PRO A 245 17.64 -10.37 -10.46
CA PRO A 245 18.09 -9.71 -11.69
C PRO A 245 17.26 -8.48 -12.06
N ARG A 246 17.79 -7.63 -12.98
CA ARG A 246 16.98 -6.55 -13.58
C ARG A 246 15.78 -7.15 -14.29
N ARG A 247 14.58 -6.63 -13.99
CA ARG A 247 13.33 -7.08 -14.62
C ARG A 247 12.55 -5.91 -15.17
N LYS A 248 11.52 -6.20 -15.99
CA LYS A 248 10.66 -5.19 -16.61
C LYS A 248 9.94 -4.37 -15.53
N HIS A 249 9.86 -3.05 -15.71
CA HIS A 249 9.08 -2.13 -14.87
C HIS A 249 7.58 -2.32 -15.11
N HIS A 250 7.03 -3.37 -14.51
CA HIS A 250 5.66 -3.83 -14.76
C HIS A 250 5.20 -4.76 -13.64
N TRP A 251 3.89 -4.83 -13.37
CA TRP A 251 3.32 -5.78 -12.40
C TRP A 251 3.70 -7.23 -12.75
N ALA A 252 3.62 -7.60 -14.02
CA ALA A 252 4.07 -8.93 -14.49
C ALA A 252 5.59 -9.02 -14.70
N GLY A 253 6.38 -8.17 -14.05
CA GLY A 253 7.85 -8.19 -14.11
C GLY A 253 8.50 -9.39 -13.41
N GLY A 254 7.72 -10.15 -12.60
CA GLY A 254 8.18 -11.38 -11.97
C GLY A 254 8.58 -11.27 -10.49
N TRP A 255 8.34 -10.11 -9.83
CA TRP A 255 8.64 -9.92 -8.40
C TRP A 255 7.46 -10.20 -7.47
N VAL A 256 6.24 -10.26 -8.00
CA VAL A 256 5.00 -10.37 -7.20
C VAL A 256 5.01 -11.62 -6.31
N ALA A 257 5.44 -12.77 -6.81
CA ALA A 257 5.44 -14.01 -6.03
C ALA A 257 6.37 -13.93 -4.81
N GLU A 258 7.59 -13.39 -4.98
CA GLU A 258 8.55 -13.21 -3.89
C GLU A 258 8.06 -12.18 -2.86
N ALA A 259 7.45 -11.09 -3.34
CA ALA A 259 6.89 -10.06 -2.49
C ALA A 259 5.72 -10.61 -1.63
N VAL A 260 4.81 -11.36 -2.24
CA VAL A 260 3.67 -11.96 -1.54
C VAL A 260 4.15 -13.04 -0.55
N ALA A 261 5.12 -13.86 -0.90
CA ALA A 261 5.70 -14.84 0.02
C ALA A 261 6.29 -14.18 1.28
N PHE A 262 7.01 -13.06 1.13
CA PHE A 262 7.49 -12.28 2.27
C PHE A 262 6.35 -11.74 3.12
N LEU A 263 5.34 -11.15 2.49
CA LEU A 263 4.20 -10.57 3.20
C LEU A 263 3.41 -11.62 3.99
N ALA A 264 3.18 -12.77 3.39
CA ALA A 264 2.39 -13.87 3.97
C ALA A 264 3.17 -14.69 5.01
N ALA A 265 4.49 -14.61 5.05
CA ALA A 265 5.28 -15.34 6.03
C ALA A 265 4.90 -14.95 7.46
N SER A 266 4.48 -15.92 8.26
CA SER A 266 4.29 -15.74 9.70
C SER A 266 5.64 -15.40 10.35
N PRO A 267 5.67 -14.60 11.43
CA PRO A 267 6.86 -14.50 12.27
C PRO A 267 7.25 -15.93 12.72
N PRO A 268 8.54 -16.26 12.81
CA PRO A 268 8.93 -17.52 13.41
C PRO A 268 8.29 -17.61 14.80
N GLU A 269 7.64 -18.74 15.08
CA GLU A 269 7.16 -19.01 16.42
C GLU A 269 8.33 -18.84 17.38
N LYS A 270 8.11 -18.11 18.47
CA LYS A 270 9.08 -18.09 19.56
C LYS A 270 9.23 -19.54 20.01
N MET A 271 10.37 -20.14 19.72
CA MET A 271 10.71 -21.38 20.41
C MET A 271 10.71 -21.09 21.91
N PRO A 272 10.07 -21.96 22.70
CA PRO A 272 9.96 -21.78 24.14
C PRO A 272 11.31 -21.69 24.83
#